data_943093aab6e0b0ae4db72d74821de0ae
#
_entry.id   943093aab6e0b0ae4db72d74821de0ae
#
_cell.length_a   1.000
_cell.length_b   1.000
_cell.length_c   1.000
_cell.angle_alpha   90.00
_cell.angle_beta   90.00
_cell.angle_gamma   90.00
#
_symmetry.space_group_name_H-M   'P 1'
#
loop_
_entity.id
_entity.type
_entity.pdbx_description
1 polymer ?
#
loop_
_entity_poly.entity_id
_entity_poly.type
_entity_poly.pdbx_seq_one_letter_code
_entity_poly.pdbx_strand_id
1 'polypeptide(L)'
;MKKLYEYQQEAVDATDKHDKGIVVMPTGTGKTFIQASILINDIKNNPGFRVYVINAPRIMLSIQLLKEVFEYNIDAKIDARYMAVHSGKLGELKELQEYRKKNSDFDPSQIPSSTSTIEIKDMIHKSKAENQPLIFLSTYNSTIRIQDALNSEEINIALNDEAHYLTQERFNSDFNKMDIKRKYFFTATTKETPSSEGLGMNNSDFYGNRIHVMTPIQAINLGKMVRPKVHYVSPSSELMSQDELDKNLGRVVMDSFNQHSKLLKNRLKGKMLIAASGTNDMKQLIGDDLIFDFINSGGKFYAVASDKDVDNYINGKTVSRAEWLKQLQIDGSNPNQEMIVIHYDILTEGIDVPGLTGVLFLRNLKKSKFIQTFGRVARLNTLDRKLIDDKVITPDDLDKMNKPYAWIILPALKREDDDKVANLEYLIEE
;
A
#
# COMPACT_ATOMS: atom_id res chain seq x y z
N MET A 1 -19.71 -5.87 13.15
CA MET A 1 -19.37 -5.11 11.92
C MET A 1 -18.49 -3.92 12.30
N LYS A 2 -17.28 -3.81 11.73
CA LYS A 2 -16.44 -2.62 11.91
C LYS A 2 -17.23 -1.41 11.41
N LYS A 3 -17.32 -0.36 12.22
CA LYS A 3 -18.03 0.87 11.84
C LYS A 3 -17.09 1.76 11.04
N LEU A 4 -17.58 2.34 9.93
CA LEU A 4 -16.86 3.35 9.19
C LEU A 4 -16.64 4.59 10.06
N TYR A 5 -15.47 5.20 9.95
CA TYR A 5 -15.28 6.57 10.44
C TYR A 5 -16.08 7.54 9.56
N GLU A 6 -16.36 8.73 10.09
CA GLU A 6 -17.17 9.74 9.38
C GLU A 6 -16.61 10.04 7.97
N TYR A 7 -15.32 10.32 7.85
CA TYR A 7 -14.68 10.58 6.56
C TYR A 7 -14.72 9.38 5.58
N GLN A 8 -14.78 8.15 6.10
CA GLN A 8 -14.96 6.96 5.27
C GLN A 8 -16.40 6.83 4.79
N GLN A 9 -17.36 7.17 5.65
CA GLN A 9 -18.77 7.21 5.27
C GLN A 9 -19.02 8.30 4.22
N GLU A 10 -18.43 9.48 4.39
CA GLU A 10 -18.50 10.55 3.38
C GLU A 10 -17.98 10.10 2.01
N ALA A 11 -16.89 9.32 1.98
CA ALA A 11 -16.36 8.76 0.73
C ALA A 11 -17.30 7.74 0.10
N VAL A 12 -17.96 6.89 0.90
CA VAL A 12 -19.01 5.97 0.41
C VAL A 12 -20.19 6.75 -0.11
N ASP A 13 -20.71 7.73 0.64
CA ASP A 13 -21.86 8.55 0.24
C ASP A 13 -21.58 9.37 -1.03
N ALA A 14 -20.33 9.75 -1.27
CA ALA A 14 -19.92 10.40 -2.50
C ALA A 14 -20.03 9.47 -3.71
N THR A 15 -19.74 8.17 -3.55
CA THR A 15 -19.88 7.20 -4.64
C THR A 15 -21.34 6.89 -4.96
N ASP A 16 -22.24 7.03 -4.00
CA ASP A 16 -23.68 6.83 -4.24
C ASP A 16 -24.31 7.97 -5.09
N LYS A 17 -23.67 9.14 -5.13
CA LYS A 17 -24.12 10.32 -5.87
C LYS A 17 -23.54 10.43 -7.28
N HIS A 18 -22.56 9.60 -7.64
CA HIS A 18 -21.81 9.69 -8.88
C HIS A 18 -21.57 8.31 -9.49
N ASP A 19 -21.76 8.14 -10.78
CA ASP A 19 -21.48 6.87 -11.47
C ASP A 19 -19.98 6.68 -11.73
N LYS A 20 -19.18 7.73 -11.69
CA LYS A 20 -17.73 7.69 -11.78
C LYS A 20 -17.08 8.81 -10.97
N GLY A 21 -15.87 8.52 -10.44
CA GLY A 21 -15.11 9.55 -9.76
C GLY A 21 -13.85 9.05 -9.09
N ILE A 22 -13.02 10.01 -8.71
CA ILE A 22 -11.73 9.77 -8.04
C ILE A 22 -11.89 10.01 -6.54
N VAL A 23 -11.45 9.05 -5.74
CA VAL A 23 -11.34 9.14 -4.29
C VAL A 23 -9.85 9.25 -3.95
N VAL A 24 -9.44 10.43 -3.49
CA VAL A 24 -8.05 10.72 -3.13
C VAL A 24 -7.90 10.70 -1.62
N MET A 25 -7.11 9.77 -1.10
CA MET A 25 -6.90 9.63 0.34
C MET A 25 -5.49 9.09 0.65
N PRO A 26 -4.83 9.57 1.70
CA PRO A 26 -3.50 9.08 2.08
C PRO A 26 -3.45 7.57 2.32
N THR A 27 -2.26 7.00 2.21
CA THR A 27 -2.02 5.59 2.54
C THR A 27 -2.31 5.35 4.02
N GLY A 28 -3.00 4.25 4.34
CA GLY A 28 -3.32 3.89 5.73
C GLY A 28 -4.63 4.48 6.29
N THR A 29 -5.36 5.29 5.52
CA THR A 29 -6.67 5.85 5.91
C THR A 29 -7.86 4.90 5.68
N GLY A 30 -7.60 3.69 5.17
CA GLY A 30 -8.63 2.66 5.02
C GLY A 30 -9.39 2.67 3.69
N LYS A 31 -8.74 3.08 2.58
CA LYS A 31 -9.31 2.99 1.21
C LYS A 31 -9.91 1.62 0.90
N THR A 32 -9.19 0.56 1.26
CA THR A 32 -9.64 -0.83 1.06
C THR A 32 -10.95 -1.12 1.79
N PHE A 33 -11.11 -0.59 3.00
CA PHE A 33 -12.34 -0.75 3.79
C PHE A 33 -13.53 0.02 3.17
N ILE A 34 -13.28 1.21 2.60
CA ILE A 34 -14.28 1.97 1.84
C ILE A 34 -14.71 1.18 0.60
N GLN A 35 -13.75 0.62 -0.15
CA GLN A 35 -14.04 -0.19 -1.34
C GLN A 35 -14.91 -1.41 -1.00
N ALA A 36 -14.57 -2.14 0.08
CA ALA A 36 -15.37 -3.25 0.58
C ALA A 36 -16.78 -2.80 0.96
N SER A 37 -16.93 -1.64 1.62
CA SER A 37 -18.22 -1.10 2.03
C SER A 37 -19.11 -0.74 0.83
N ILE A 38 -18.57 -0.08 -0.20
CA ILE A 38 -19.28 0.26 -1.43
C ILE A 38 -19.85 -1.00 -2.08
N LEU A 39 -19.01 -2.02 -2.22
CA LEU A 39 -19.39 -3.27 -2.85
C LEU A 39 -20.47 -4.00 -2.07
N ILE A 40 -20.30 -4.16 -0.76
CA ILE A 40 -21.25 -4.88 0.10
C ILE A 40 -22.59 -4.14 0.21
N ASN A 41 -22.56 -2.80 0.27
CA ASN A 41 -23.79 -2.00 0.28
C ASN A 41 -24.56 -2.15 -1.02
N ASP A 42 -23.86 -2.11 -2.18
CA ASP A 42 -24.54 -2.30 -3.47
C ASP A 42 -25.17 -3.69 -3.59
N ILE A 43 -24.47 -4.74 -3.17
CA ILE A 43 -25.00 -6.11 -3.21
C ILE A 43 -26.25 -6.25 -2.31
N LYS A 44 -26.23 -5.66 -1.12
CA LYS A 44 -27.39 -5.67 -0.22
C LYS A 44 -28.60 -4.95 -0.79
N ASN A 45 -28.36 -3.81 -1.42
CA ASN A 45 -29.43 -2.99 -1.98
C ASN A 45 -29.97 -3.54 -3.32
N ASN A 46 -29.17 -4.38 -3.99
CA ASN A 46 -29.49 -4.94 -5.30
C ASN A 46 -29.20 -6.46 -5.29
N PRO A 47 -30.02 -7.27 -4.63
CA PRO A 47 -29.80 -8.70 -4.56
C PRO A 47 -29.95 -9.38 -5.92
N GLY A 48 -29.19 -10.46 -6.12
CA GLY A 48 -29.21 -11.26 -7.33
C GLY A 48 -27.90 -11.16 -8.13
N PHE A 49 -27.94 -11.70 -9.35
CA PHE A 49 -26.77 -11.72 -10.23
C PHE A 49 -26.34 -10.31 -10.64
N ARG A 50 -25.14 -9.96 -10.30
CA ARG A 50 -24.46 -8.70 -10.68
C ARG A 50 -22.96 -8.97 -10.73
N VAL A 51 -22.27 -8.27 -11.59
CA VAL A 51 -20.83 -8.41 -11.78
C VAL A 51 -20.08 -7.23 -11.18
N TYR A 52 -19.11 -7.54 -10.32
CA TYR A 52 -18.25 -6.57 -9.66
C TYR A 52 -16.78 -6.87 -9.96
N VAL A 53 -15.99 -5.83 -10.15
CA VAL A 53 -14.55 -5.98 -10.41
C VAL A 53 -13.77 -5.12 -9.43
N ILE A 54 -12.82 -5.71 -8.76
CA ILE A 54 -11.82 -5.01 -7.93
C ILE A 54 -10.48 -5.15 -8.62
N ASN A 55 -9.93 -4.05 -9.10
CA ASN A 55 -8.64 -3.98 -9.76
C ASN A 55 -7.56 -3.47 -8.84
N ALA A 56 -6.40 -4.11 -8.89
CA ALA A 56 -5.20 -3.64 -8.20
C ALA A 56 -3.97 -3.81 -9.12
N PRO A 57 -2.89 -3.06 -8.91
CA PRO A 57 -1.71 -3.18 -9.77
C PRO A 57 -0.97 -4.50 -9.62
N ARG A 58 -1.11 -5.18 -8.47
CA ARG A 58 -0.42 -6.45 -8.17
C ARG A 58 -1.31 -7.41 -7.39
N ILE A 59 -1.00 -8.71 -7.54
CA ILE A 59 -1.70 -9.82 -6.88
C ILE A 59 -1.76 -9.65 -5.35
N MET A 60 -0.68 -9.22 -4.71
CA MET A 60 -0.63 -9.03 -3.25
C MET A 60 -1.63 -7.98 -2.75
N LEU A 61 -1.85 -6.90 -3.51
CA LEU A 61 -2.88 -5.91 -3.19
C LEU A 61 -4.29 -6.48 -3.34
N SER A 62 -4.51 -7.28 -4.39
CA SER A 62 -5.79 -7.99 -4.56
C SER A 62 -6.11 -8.89 -3.37
N ILE A 63 -5.09 -9.52 -2.78
CA ILE A 63 -5.25 -10.38 -1.58
C ILE A 63 -5.65 -9.57 -0.35
N GLN A 64 -5.03 -8.41 -0.14
CA GLN A 64 -5.40 -7.54 0.97
C GLN A 64 -6.84 -7.02 0.83
N LEU A 65 -7.22 -6.62 -0.39
CA LEU A 65 -8.59 -6.23 -0.71
C LEU A 65 -9.56 -7.39 -0.46
N LEU A 66 -9.21 -8.59 -0.91
CA LEU A 66 -9.99 -9.79 -0.69
C LEU A 66 -10.23 -10.05 0.79
N LYS A 67 -9.17 -9.99 1.60
CA LYS A 67 -9.27 -10.17 3.05
C LYS A 67 -10.23 -9.18 3.69
N GLU A 68 -10.16 -7.91 3.36
CA GLU A 68 -11.07 -6.87 3.88
C GLU A 68 -12.52 -7.12 3.43
N VAL A 69 -12.72 -7.48 2.15
CA VAL A 69 -14.07 -7.82 1.63
C VAL A 69 -14.65 -9.00 2.40
N PHE A 70 -13.85 -10.01 2.70
CA PHE A 70 -14.32 -11.17 3.48
C PHE A 70 -14.60 -10.85 4.93
N GLU A 71 -13.70 -10.13 5.59
CA GLU A 71 -13.94 -9.69 6.97
C GLU A 71 -15.24 -8.87 7.07
N TYR A 72 -15.51 -8.06 6.04
CA TYR A 72 -16.76 -7.29 5.97
C TYR A 72 -17.95 -8.17 5.63
N ASN A 73 -17.78 -9.17 4.77
CA ASN A 73 -18.84 -10.07 4.33
C ASN A 73 -19.28 -11.07 5.39
N ILE A 74 -18.37 -11.55 6.26
CA ILE A 74 -18.73 -12.43 7.39
C ILE A 74 -19.83 -11.80 8.23
N ASP A 75 -19.72 -10.52 8.53
CA ASP A 75 -20.74 -9.78 9.27
C ASP A 75 -22.02 -9.53 8.44
N ALA A 76 -21.87 -9.41 7.13
CA ALA A 76 -22.96 -9.08 6.20
C ALA A 76 -23.77 -10.32 5.76
N LYS A 77 -23.20 -11.54 5.89
CA LYS A 77 -23.77 -12.83 5.47
C LYS A 77 -24.22 -12.82 4.01
N ILE A 78 -23.41 -12.26 3.12
CA ILE A 78 -23.72 -12.21 1.69
C ILE A 78 -23.22 -13.49 1.02
N ASP A 79 -24.12 -14.17 0.33
CA ASP A 79 -23.79 -15.30 -0.53
C ASP A 79 -23.33 -14.80 -1.90
N ALA A 80 -22.04 -14.62 -2.08
CA ALA A 80 -21.41 -14.14 -3.29
C ALA A 80 -20.34 -15.13 -3.79
N ARG A 81 -20.21 -15.22 -5.11
CA ARG A 81 -19.12 -15.96 -5.75
C ARG A 81 -17.92 -15.04 -5.95
N TYR A 82 -16.75 -15.65 -5.88
CA TYR A 82 -15.48 -14.95 -6.04
C TYR A 82 -14.61 -15.67 -7.05
N MET A 83 -13.89 -14.91 -7.88
CA MET A 83 -12.88 -15.44 -8.78
C MET A 83 -11.72 -14.46 -8.91
N ALA A 84 -10.49 -14.98 -8.80
CA ALA A 84 -9.29 -14.18 -9.05
C ALA A 84 -8.88 -14.29 -10.52
N VAL A 85 -8.65 -13.13 -11.16
CA VAL A 85 -8.25 -13.06 -12.57
C VAL A 85 -6.82 -12.54 -12.67
N HIS A 86 -5.89 -13.45 -12.48
CA HIS A 86 -4.44 -13.22 -12.61
C HIS A 86 -3.70 -14.55 -12.80
N SER A 87 -2.44 -14.50 -13.24
CA SER A 87 -1.63 -15.68 -13.56
C SER A 87 -1.06 -16.44 -12.35
N GLY A 88 -1.21 -15.92 -11.11
CA GLY A 88 -0.74 -16.57 -9.88
C GLY A 88 -1.82 -17.46 -9.26
N LYS A 89 -1.40 -18.41 -8.40
CA LYS A 89 -2.32 -19.25 -7.62
C LYS A 89 -2.50 -18.68 -6.22
N LEU A 90 -3.70 -18.21 -5.88
CA LEU A 90 -4.03 -17.68 -4.55
C LEU A 90 -3.88 -18.71 -3.43
N GLY A 91 -4.23 -19.98 -3.70
CA GLY A 91 -4.17 -21.06 -2.71
C GLY A 91 -2.77 -21.42 -2.21
N GLU A 92 -1.72 -20.98 -2.91
CA GLU A 92 -0.32 -21.20 -2.51
C GLU A 92 0.19 -20.11 -1.56
N LEU A 93 -0.58 -19.05 -1.33
CA LEU A 93 -0.17 -17.93 -0.47
C LEU A 93 -0.43 -18.27 1.00
N LYS A 94 0.65 -18.40 1.77
CA LYS A 94 0.60 -18.77 3.20
C LYS A 94 -0.29 -17.84 4.04
N GLU A 95 -0.37 -16.57 3.68
CA GLU A 95 -1.20 -15.57 4.36
C GLU A 95 -2.69 -15.93 4.28
N LEU A 96 -3.16 -16.47 3.17
CA LEU A 96 -4.52 -16.97 3.02
C LEU A 96 -4.73 -18.29 3.80
N GLN A 97 -3.69 -19.14 3.89
CA GLN A 97 -3.75 -20.36 4.70
C GLN A 97 -3.80 -20.05 6.20
N GLU A 98 -3.12 -18.99 6.68
CA GLU A 98 -3.22 -18.55 8.07
C GLU A 98 -4.57 -17.91 8.38
N TYR A 99 -5.18 -17.20 7.42
CA TYR A 99 -6.54 -16.68 7.54
C TYR A 99 -7.56 -17.81 7.71
N ARG A 100 -7.42 -18.88 6.94
CA ARG A 100 -8.23 -20.10 7.07
C ARG A 100 -8.21 -20.70 8.48
N LYS A 101 -7.03 -20.70 9.14
CA LYS A 101 -6.88 -21.24 10.51
C LYS A 101 -7.63 -20.40 11.55
N LYS A 102 -7.89 -19.13 11.28
CA LYS A 102 -8.56 -18.20 12.20
C LYS A 102 -10.06 -18.09 11.97
N ASN A 103 -10.55 -18.38 10.76
CA ASN A 103 -11.94 -18.22 10.36
C ASN A 103 -12.41 -19.50 9.67
N SER A 104 -13.11 -20.37 10.41
CA SER A 104 -13.51 -21.70 9.95
C SER A 104 -14.55 -21.72 8.82
N ASP A 105 -15.28 -20.61 8.61
CA ASP A 105 -16.42 -20.57 7.70
C ASP A 105 -16.07 -20.11 6.28
N PHE A 106 -14.84 -19.66 6.04
CA PHE A 106 -14.39 -19.20 4.74
C PHE A 106 -12.93 -19.61 4.44
N ASP A 107 -12.73 -20.33 3.34
CA ASP A 107 -11.43 -20.76 2.86
C ASP A 107 -11.01 -19.99 1.59
N PRO A 108 -10.19 -18.92 1.70
CA PRO A 108 -9.71 -18.18 0.54
C PRO A 108 -8.91 -19.02 -0.47
N SER A 109 -8.37 -20.18 -0.05
CA SER A 109 -7.64 -21.07 -0.94
C SER A 109 -8.56 -21.78 -1.96
N GLN A 110 -9.88 -21.76 -1.71
CA GLN A 110 -10.88 -22.32 -2.62
C GLN A 110 -11.34 -21.33 -3.69
N ILE A 111 -10.87 -20.06 -3.64
CA ILE A 111 -11.18 -19.10 -4.70
C ILE A 111 -10.48 -19.52 -5.97
N PRO A 112 -11.23 -19.83 -7.05
CA PRO A 112 -10.65 -20.19 -8.33
C PRO A 112 -9.85 -18.99 -8.87
N SER A 113 -8.71 -19.28 -9.48
CA SER A 113 -7.83 -18.29 -10.09
C SER A 113 -7.53 -18.72 -11.54
N SER A 114 -7.84 -17.86 -12.50
CA SER A 114 -7.56 -18.13 -13.91
C SER A 114 -7.51 -16.85 -14.74
N THR A 115 -6.78 -16.92 -15.86
CA THR A 115 -6.83 -15.93 -16.95
C THR A 115 -7.51 -16.48 -18.21
N SER A 116 -8.04 -17.71 -18.15
CA SER A 116 -8.79 -18.34 -19.24
C SER A 116 -10.17 -17.72 -19.36
N THR A 117 -10.46 -17.15 -20.51
CA THR A 117 -11.80 -16.61 -20.83
C THR A 117 -12.90 -17.67 -20.76
N ILE A 118 -12.57 -18.94 -21.01
CA ILE A 118 -13.52 -20.06 -20.90
C ILE A 118 -13.91 -20.26 -19.44
N GLU A 119 -12.93 -20.35 -18.53
CA GLU A 119 -13.20 -20.55 -17.10
C GLU A 119 -13.91 -19.35 -16.47
N ILE A 120 -13.58 -18.12 -16.93
CA ILE A 120 -14.28 -16.91 -16.51
C ILE A 120 -15.74 -16.95 -16.96
N LYS A 121 -16.03 -17.34 -18.23
CA LYS A 121 -17.39 -17.53 -18.76
C LYS A 121 -18.18 -18.56 -17.95
N ASP A 122 -17.58 -19.70 -17.66
CA ASP A 122 -18.22 -20.75 -16.86
C ASP A 122 -18.61 -20.22 -15.46
N MET A 123 -17.75 -19.41 -14.84
CA MET A 123 -18.04 -18.80 -13.55
C MET A 123 -19.21 -17.80 -13.65
N ILE A 124 -19.26 -16.98 -14.72
CA ILE A 124 -20.37 -16.05 -14.99
C ILE A 124 -21.68 -16.82 -15.15
N HIS A 125 -21.68 -17.88 -15.98
CA HIS A 125 -22.87 -18.70 -16.21
C HIS A 125 -23.38 -19.35 -14.92
N LYS A 126 -22.47 -19.91 -14.09
CA LYS A 126 -22.83 -20.51 -12.80
C LYS A 126 -23.44 -19.47 -11.85
N SER A 127 -22.80 -18.30 -11.72
CA SER A 127 -23.33 -17.22 -10.88
C SER A 127 -24.70 -16.74 -11.34
N LYS A 128 -24.89 -16.60 -12.66
CA LYS A 128 -26.15 -16.19 -13.25
C LYS A 128 -27.27 -17.23 -13.02
N ALA A 129 -26.95 -18.52 -13.23
CA ALA A 129 -27.89 -19.61 -13.02
C ALA A 129 -28.37 -19.72 -11.55
N GLU A 130 -27.51 -19.43 -10.60
CA GLU A 130 -27.80 -19.46 -9.16
C GLU A 130 -28.26 -18.08 -8.64
N ASN A 131 -28.37 -17.09 -9.52
CA ASN A 131 -28.75 -15.70 -9.18
C ASN A 131 -27.90 -15.10 -8.07
N GLN A 132 -26.57 -15.39 -8.07
CA GLN A 132 -25.61 -14.91 -7.08
C GLN A 132 -24.74 -13.78 -7.61
N PRO A 133 -24.39 -12.76 -6.82
CA PRO A 133 -23.42 -11.75 -7.20
C PRO A 133 -22.02 -12.37 -7.40
N LEU A 134 -21.32 -11.92 -8.44
CA LEU A 134 -19.98 -12.38 -8.80
C LEU A 134 -18.97 -11.25 -8.64
N ILE A 135 -17.96 -11.50 -7.82
CA ILE A 135 -16.90 -10.54 -7.51
C ILE A 135 -15.58 -11.04 -8.12
N PHE A 136 -15.09 -10.32 -9.10
CA PHE A 136 -13.76 -10.55 -9.68
C PHE A 136 -12.70 -9.73 -8.95
N LEU A 137 -11.60 -10.40 -8.62
CA LEU A 137 -10.38 -9.76 -8.12
C LEU A 137 -9.34 -9.83 -9.22
N SER A 138 -8.96 -8.69 -9.78
CA SER A 138 -8.11 -8.65 -10.95
C SER A 138 -6.88 -7.76 -10.77
N THR A 139 -5.86 -8.05 -11.56
CA THR A 139 -4.78 -7.08 -11.80
C THR A 139 -5.06 -6.31 -13.08
N TYR A 140 -4.54 -5.07 -13.18
CA TYR A 140 -4.70 -4.24 -14.39
C TYR A 140 -4.22 -4.95 -15.68
N ASN A 141 -3.24 -5.85 -15.57
CA ASN A 141 -2.78 -6.68 -16.71
C ASN A 141 -3.81 -7.70 -17.19
N SER A 142 -4.71 -8.14 -16.33
CA SER A 142 -5.61 -9.26 -16.60
C SER A 142 -7.07 -8.86 -16.71
N THR A 143 -7.41 -7.62 -16.32
CA THR A 143 -8.80 -7.19 -16.21
C THR A 143 -9.57 -7.24 -17.53
N ILE A 144 -8.90 -7.02 -18.66
CA ILE A 144 -9.49 -7.14 -20.01
C ILE A 144 -10.06 -8.54 -20.28
N ARG A 145 -9.52 -9.59 -19.66
CA ARG A 145 -10.02 -10.97 -19.82
C ARG A 145 -11.43 -11.14 -19.27
N ILE A 146 -11.81 -10.33 -18.29
CA ILE A 146 -13.18 -10.31 -17.76
C ILE A 146 -14.12 -9.77 -18.82
N GLN A 147 -13.77 -8.65 -19.48
CA GLN A 147 -14.57 -8.10 -20.58
C GLN A 147 -14.71 -9.08 -21.75
N ASP A 148 -13.61 -9.72 -22.14
CA ASP A 148 -13.61 -10.75 -23.21
C ASP A 148 -14.56 -11.92 -22.88
N ALA A 149 -14.82 -12.17 -21.60
CA ALA A 149 -15.68 -13.26 -21.14
C ALA A 149 -17.13 -12.87 -20.93
N LEU A 150 -17.43 -11.59 -20.65
CA LEU A 150 -18.77 -11.12 -20.28
C LEU A 150 -19.79 -11.17 -21.42
N ASN A 151 -19.36 -11.18 -22.70
CA ASN A 151 -20.24 -11.07 -23.89
C ASN A 151 -21.10 -9.79 -23.84
N SER A 152 -22.40 -9.92 -23.48
CA SER A 152 -23.37 -8.83 -23.39
C SER A 152 -23.68 -8.40 -21.96
N GLU A 153 -23.01 -8.98 -20.96
CA GLU A 153 -23.21 -8.57 -19.57
C GLU A 153 -22.35 -7.34 -19.23
N GLU A 154 -22.91 -6.39 -18.49
CA GLU A 154 -22.15 -5.22 -18.00
C GLU A 154 -21.48 -5.48 -16.67
N ILE A 155 -20.41 -4.77 -16.39
CA ILE A 155 -19.82 -4.68 -15.05
C ILE A 155 -20.58 -3.61 -14.26
N ASN A 156 -21.25 -4.03 -13.18
CA ASN A 156 -22.08 -3.11 -12.39
C ASN A 156 -21.23 -2.08 -11.62
N ILE A 157 -20.13 -2.53 -11.00
CA ILE A 157 -19.17 -1.63 -10.35
C ILE A 157 -17.74 -2.13 -10.60
N ALA A 158 -16.86 -1.22 -10.99
CA ALA A 158 -15.41 -1.42 -10.97
C ALA A 158 -14.76 -0.51 -9.93
N LEU A 159 -14.05 -1.11 -8.98
CA LEU A 159 -13.25 -0.44 -7.96
C LEU A 159 -11.77 -0.58 -8.34
N ASN A 160 -11.09 0.54 -8.52
CA ASN A 160 -9.72 0.57 -9.05
C ASN A 160 -8.78 1.11 -7.99
N ASP A 161 -8.04 0.22 -7.32
CA ASP A 161 -7.06 0.61 -6.30
C ASP A 161 -5.74 1.03 -6.94
N GLU A 162 -5.05 1.99 -6.31
CA GLU A 162 -3.85 2.65 -6.88
C GLU A 162 -4.06 3.08 -8.35
N ALA A 163 -5.18 3.75 -8.61
CA ALA A 163 -5.68 4.05 -9.95
C ALA A 163 -4.74 4.91 -10.82
N HIS A 164 -3.70 5.51 -10.22
CA HIS A 164 -2.65 6.19 -10.98
C HIS A 164 -1.89 5.25 -11.95
N TYR A 165 -2.00 3.92 -11.80
CA TYR A 165 -1.49 2.95 -12.78
C TYR A 165 -2.24 2.99 -14.11
N LEU A 166 -3.52 3.37 -14.11
CA LEU A 166 -4.33 3.51 -15.33
C LEU A 166 -3.87 4.68 -16.23
N THR A 167 -2.95 5.52 -15.79
CA THR A 167 -2.31 6.52 -16.65
C THR A 167 -1.28 5.92 -17.62
N GLN A 168 -1.04 4.62 -17.57
CA GLN A 168 -0.25 3.91 -18.58
C GLN A 168 -1.16 3.58 -19.77
N GLU A 169 -0.71 3.91 -20.98
CA GLU A 169 -1.49 3.81 -22.21
C GLU A 169 -2.17 2.44 -22.40
N ARG A 170 -1.43 1.36 -22.16
CA ARG A 170 -1.96 0.00 -22.28
C ARG A 170 -3.14 -0.24 -21.34
N PHE A 171 -2.99 0.09 -20.05
CA PHE A 171 -4.05 -0.16 -19.06
C PHE A 171 -5.26 0.76 -19.30
N ASN A 172 -5.01 2.00 -19.72
CA ASN A 172 -6.07 2.94 -20.07
C ASN A 172 -6.87 2.44 -21.27
N SER A 173 -6.19 2.03 -22.34
CA SER A 173 -6.81 1.48 -23.54
C SER A 173 -7.64 0.21 -23.26
N ASP A 174 -7.11 -0.71 -22.47
CA ASP A 174 -7.84 -1.94 -22.12
C ASP A 174 -9.07 -1.63 -21.25
N PHE A 175 -8.94 -0.72 -20.28
CA PHE A 175 -10.05 -0.33 -19.40
C PHE A 175 -11.15 0.44 -20.16
N ASN A 176 -10.79 1.24 -21.16
CA ASN A 176 -11.77 1.95 -22.02
C ASN A 176 -12.65 1.03 -22.88
N LYS A 177 -12.21 -0.20 -23.13
CA LYS A 177 -13.00 -1.20 -23.87
C LYS A 177 -14.05 -1.91 -23.01
N MET A 178 -14.01 -1.68 -21.69
CA MET A 178 -14.86 -2.39 -20.75
C MET A 178 -16.21 -1.66 -20.60
N ASP A 179 -17.28 -2.44 -20.64
CA ASP A 179 -18.64 -1.95 -20.37
C ASP A 179 -18.88 -1.92 -18.85
N ILE A 180 -18.74 -0.74 -18.26
CA ILE A 180 -18.80 -0.54 -16.81
C ILE A 180 -19.81 0.54 -16.48
N LYS A 181 -20.84 0.18 -15.72
CA LYS A 181 -21.89 1.09 -15.32
C LYS A 181 -21.42 2.15 -14.33
N ARG A 182 -20.76 1.71 -13.24
CA ARG A 182 -20.16 2.60 -12.22
C ARG A 182 -18.70 2.27 -12.00
N LYS A 183 -17.84 3.28 -11.99
CA LYS A 183 -16.39 3.11 -11.85
C LYS A 183 -15.75 4.13 -10.93
N TYR A 184 -15.04 3.66 -9.92
CA TYR A 184 -14.39 4.50 -8.93
C TYR A 184 -12.90 4.24 -8.88
N PHE A 185 -12.14 5.32 -8.71
CA PHE A 185 -10.68 5.34 -8.82
C PHE A 185 -10.07 5.78 -7.49
N PHE A 186 -9.45 4.85 -6.77
CA PHE A 186 -8.83 5.09 -5.47
C PHE A 186 -7.33 5.29 -5.61
N THR A 187 -6.81 6.35 -5.00
CA THR A 187 -5.36 6.61 -5.00
C THR A 187 -4.96 7.48 -3.81
N ALA A 188 -3.70 7.40 -3.40
CA ALA A 188 -3.11 8.36 -2.47
C ALA A 188 -2.61 9.62 -3.19
N THR A 189 -2.30 9.51 -4.49
CA THR A 189 -1.75 10.60 -5.30
C THR A 189 -2.33 10.55 -6.69
N THR A 190 -2.86 11.67 -7.18
CA THR A 190 -3.26 11.80 -8.58
C THR A 190 -2.02 11.96 -9.46
N LYS A 191 -2.06 11.34 -10.63
CA LYS A 191 -1.05 11.52 -11.67
C LYS A 191 -1.68 12.25 -12.84
N GLU A 192 -1.25 13.48 -13.08
CA GLU A 192 -1.70 14.28 -14.20
C GLU A 192 -0.73 14.15 -15.38
N THR A 193 -1.24 14.20 -16.59
CA THR A 193 -0.48 14.23 -17.82
C THR A 193 -0.96 15.42 -18.67
N PRO A 194 -0.16 15.87 -19.68
CA PRO A 194 -0.64 16.86 -20.62
C PRO A 194 -1.99 16.45 -21.22
N SER A 195 -2.89 17.40 -21.39
CA SER A 195 -4.26 17.13 -21.90
C SER A 195 -4.26 16.50 -23.28
N SER A 196 -3.22 16.74 -24.09
CA SER A 196 -3.03 16.11 -25.40
C SER A 196 -2.85 14.59 -25.36
N GLU A 197 -2.40 14.04 -24.24
CA GLU A 197 -2.23 12.59 -24.06
C GLU A 197 -3.53 11.90 -23.62
N GLY A 198 -4.44 12.61 -22.95
CA GLY A 198 -5.71 12.07 -22.45
C GLY A 198 -5.61 10.98 -21.38
N LEU A 199 -4.39 10.65 -20.93
CA LEU A 199 -4.10 9.52 -20.04
C LEU A 199 -4.11 9.86 -18.56
N GLY A 200 -3.92 11.15 -18.23
CA GLY A 200 -3.81 11.62 -16.85
C GLY A 200 -5.12 11.56 -16.08
N MET A 201 -5.04 11.53 -14.76
CA MET A 201 -6.22 11.57 -13.88
C MET A 201 -6.93 12.94 -13.89
N ASN A 202 -6.39 13.92 -14.59
CA ASN A 202 -7.04 15.18 -14.97
C ASN A 202 -8.01 15.04 -16.16
N ASN A 203 -8.10 13.86 -16.81
CA ASN A 203 -9.10 13.57 -17.85
C ASN A 203 -10.43 13.17 -17.18
N SER A 204 -11.33 14.14 -17.02
CA SER A 204 -12.65 13.93 -16.39
C SER A 204 -13.58 13.02 -17.22
N ASP A 205 -13.38 12.91 -18.54
CA ASP A 205 -14.20 12.02 -19.38
C ASP A 205 -13.93 10.56 -19.07
N PHE A 206 -12.69 10.22 -18.70
CA PHE A 206 -12.31 8.88 -18.29
C PHE A 206 -12.51 8.63 -16.79
N TYR A 207 -11.92 9.49 -15.93
CA TYR A 207 -11.89 9.28 -14.48
C TYR A 207 -13.06 9.88 -13.72
N GLY A 208 -13.80 10.82 -14.30
CA GLY A 208 -14.74 11.67 -13.57
C GLY A 208 -14.03 12.75 -12.74
N ASN A 209 -14.79 13.40 -11.89
CA ASN A 209 -14.26 14.41 -10.96
C ASN A 209 -13.65 13.77 -9.71
N ARG A 210 -12.90 14.54 -8.93
CA ARG A 210 -12.52 14.17 -7.57
C ARG A 210 -13.75 14.29 -6.68
N ILE A 211 -14.41 13.17 -6.37
CA ILE A 211 -15.67 13.12 -5.61
C ILE A 211 -15.44 13.11 -4.10
N HIS A 212 -14.26 12.67 -3.65
CA HIS A 212 -13.84 12.77 -2.26
C HIS A 212 -12.33 12.98 -2.19
N VAL A 213 -11.91 13.94 -1.37
CA VAL A 213 -10.49 14.27 -1.16
C VAL A 213 -10.22 14.41 0.32
N MET A 214 -9.26 13.64 0.82
CA MET A 214 -8.70 13.79 2.16
C MET A 214 -7.23 14.15 2.02
N THR A 215 -6.83 15.30 2.54
CA THR A 215 -5.42 15.71 2.54
C THR A 215 -4.62 15.01 3.64
N PRO A 216 -3.27 14.93 3.54
CA PRO A 216 -2.43 14.45 4.64
C PRO A 216 -2.65 15.20 5.94
N ILE A 217 -2.83 16.52 5.89
CA ILE A 217 -3.09 17.36 7.07
C ILE A 217 -4.41 16.96 7.74
N GLN A 218 -5.48 16.76 6.96
CA GLN A 218 -6.76 16.28 7.51
C GLN A 218 -6.60 14.90 8.16
N ALA A 219 -5.85 13.99 7.52
CA ALA A 219 -5.59 12.66 8.08
C ALA A 219 -4.80 12.73 9.41
N ILE A 220 -3.85 13.65 9.53
CA ILE A 220 -3.10 13.91 10.76
C ILE A 220 -4.03 14.47 11.84
N ASN A 221 -4.81 15.49 11.54
CA ASN A 221 -5.71 16.13 12.49
C ASN A 221 -6.81 15.18 13.00
N LEU A 222 -7.21 14.22 12.17
CA LEU A 222 -8.14 13.14 12.54
C LEU A 222 -7.45 11.96 13.26
N GLY A 223 -6.15 12.04 13.52
CA GLY A 223 -5.39 10.98 14.16
C GLY A 223 -5.36 9.67 13.34
N LYS A 224 -5.28 9.77 12.02
CA LYS A 224 -5.17 8.62 11.11
C LYS A 224 -3.78 8.50 10.50
N MET A 225 -2.98 9.56 10.60
CA MET A 225 -1.57 9.62 10.23
C MET A 225 -0.74 10.29 11.32
N VAL A 226 0.54 9.95 11.37
CA VAL A 226 1.54 10.59 12.24
C VAL A 226 2.18 11.76 11.49
N ARG A 227 2.48 12.83 12.20
CA ARG A 227 3.10 14.05 11.66
C ARG A 227 4.49 13.75 11.07
N PRO A 228 4.83 14.25 9.87
CA PRO A 228 6.19 14.17 9.34
C PRO A 228 7.15 15.05 10.15
N LYS A 229 8.38 14.58 10.31
CA LYS A 229 9.48 15.39 10.81
C LYS A 229 10.76 15.04 10.08
N VAL A 230 11.44 16.07 9.56
CA VAL A 230 12.67 15.89 8.78
C VAL A 230 13.89 15.97 9.67
N HIS A 231 14.87 15.12 9.41
CA HIS A 231 16.18 15.12 10.05
C HIS A 231 17.27 14.89 9.01
N TYR A 232 18.22 15.81 8.95
CA TYR A 232 19.40 15.70 8.07
C TYR A 232 20.53 15.02 8.81
N VAL A 233 21.16 14.05 8.14
CA VAL A 233 22.31 13.31 8.68
C VAL A 233 23.54 13.57 7.84
N SER A 234 24.60 14.03 8.49
CA SER A 234 25.94 14.09 7.90
C SER A 234 26.90 13.32 8.79
N PRO A 235 27.63 12.33 8.28
CA PRO A 235 28.69 11.64 9.02
C PRO A 235 29.91 12.53 9.30
N SER A 236 30.04 13.64 8.56
CA SER A 236 31.05 14.67 8.75
C SER A 236 30.37 16.03 8.95
N SER A 237 31.11 17.04 9.42
CA SER A 237 30.62 18.42 9.53
C SER A 237 30.38 19.08 8.15
N GLU A 238 30.78 18.44 7.07
CA GLU A 238 30.67 18.93 5.70
C GLU A 238 29.57 18.19 4.94
N LEU A 239 28.99 18.86 3.94
CA LEU A 239 28.03 18.25 3.03
C LEU A 239 28.74 17.23 2.14
N MET A 240 28.15 16.05 1.98
CA MET A 240 28.68 14.96 1.15
C MET A 240 28.32 15.14 -0.32
N SER A 241 29.18 14.67 -1.22
CA SER A 241 28.82 14.36 -2.60
C SER A 241 28.12 13.00 -2.70
N GLN A 242 27.45 12.73 -3.81
CA GLN A 242 26.84 11.42 -4.06
C GLN A 242 27.90 10.29 -4.05
N ASP A 243 29.09 10.53 -4.65
CA ASP A 243 30.20 9.57 -4.66
C ASP A 243 30.70 9.22 -3.24
N GLU A 244 30.72 10.20 -2.34
CA GLU A 244 31.10 9.99 -0.94
C GLU A 244 30.05 9.18 -0.18
N LEU A 245 28.76 9.43 -0.47
CA LEU A 245 27.65 8.64 0.06
C LEU A 245 27.80 7.18 -0.38
N ASP A 246 27.97 6.95 -1.67
CA ASP A 246 28.05 5.60 -2.25
C ASP A 246 29.26 4.80 -1.70
N LYS A 247 30.41 5.46 -1.48
CA LYS A 247 31.59 4.84 -0.89
C LYS A 247 31.47 4.53 0.60
N ASN A 248 30.63 5.27 1.32
CA ASN A 248 30.49 5.15 2.78
C ASN A 248 29.05 4.73 3.18
N LEU A 249 28.36 4.01 2.31
CA LEU A 249 26.92 3.72 2.45
C LEU A 249 26.57 3.06 3.79
N GLY A 250 27.30 2.02 4.21
CA GLY A 250 27.09 1.35 5.49
C GLY A 250 27.19 2.31 6.67
N ARG A 251 28.21 3.18 6.66
CA ARG A 251 28.38 4.20 7.69
C ARG A 251 27.24 5.20 7.71
N VAL A 252 26.83 5.72 6.55
CA VAL A 252 25.69 6.65 6.43
C VAL A 252 24.41 6.02 6.95
N VAL A 253 24.15 4.77 6.63
CA VAL A 253 22.98 4.03 7.10
C VAL A 253 23.02 3.85 8.62
N MET A 254 24.14 3.41 9.17
CA MET A 254 24.25 3.18 10.62
C MET A 254 24.25 4.48 11.42
N ASP A 255 24.88 5.54 10.95
CA ASP A 255 24.82 6.87 11.59
C ASP A 255 23.39 7.40 11.55
N SER A 256 22.68 7.24 10.41
CA SER A 256 21.27 7.60 10.28
C SER A 256 20.38 6.83 11.25
N PHE A 257 20.59 5.52 11.36
CA PHE A 257 19.85 4.66 12.29
C PHE A 257 20.11 5.05 13.74
N ASN A 258 21.36 5.27 14.13
CA ASN A 258 21.75 5.61 15.49
C ASN A 258 21.21 7.00 15.90
N GLN A 259 21.29 7.98 15.00
CA GLN A 259 20.70 9.31 15.24
C GLN A 259 19.18 9.24 15.34
N HIS A 260 18.53 8.51 14.42
CA HIS A 260 17.09 8.27 14.47
C HIS A 260 16.66 7.62 15.79
N SER A 261 17.36 6.58 16.25
CA SER A 261 17.06 5.89 17.51
C SER A 261 17.12 6.84 18.72
N LYS A 262 18.09 7.77 18.73
CA LYS A 262 18.18 8.82 19.77
C LYS A 262 16.96 9.78 19.72
N LEU A 263 16.47 10.13 18.52
CA LEU A 263 15.32 11.02 18.35
C LEU A 263 14.01 10.40 18.89
N LEU A 264 13.92 9.08 19.01
CA LEU A 264 12.76 8.38 19.59
C LEU A 264 12.69 8.49 21.12
N LYS A 265 13.72 9.02 21.80
CA LYS A 265 13.75 9.27 23.25
C LYS A 265 13.35 8.05 24.10
N ASN A 266 13.77 6.86 23.70
CA ASN A 266 13.45 5.56 24.34
C ASN A 266 11.95 5.19 24.40
N ARG A 267 11.08 5.90 23.66
CA ARG A 267 9.65 5.56 23.59
C ARG A 267 9.40 4.31 22.78
N LEU A 268 10.17 4.16 21.70
CA LEU A 268 10.12 3.01 20.78
C LEU A 268 11.54 2.61 20.37
N LYS A 269 11.70 1.37 19.95
CA LYS A 269 12.91 0.91 19.26
C LYS A 269 12.92 1.41 17.81
N GLY A 270 14.10 1.75 17.30
CA GLY A 270 14.29 2.21 15.94
C GLY A 270 13.89 1.13 14.91
N LYS A 271 12.98 1.47 14.01
CA LYS A 271 12.62 0.65 12.85
C LYS A 271 12.64 1.52 11.62
N MET A 272 13.73 1.41 10.87
CA MET A 272 14.01 2.30 9.75
C MET A 272 13.79 1.60 8.42
N LEU A 273 12.99 2.23 7.56
CA LEU A 273 12.87 1.87 6.16
C LEU A 273 13.93 2.60 5.35
N ILE A 274 14.57 1.94 4.40
CA ILE A 274 15.55 2.55 3.49
C ILE A 274 15.05 2.40 2.06
N ALA A 275 14.86 3.53 1.38
CA ALA A 275 14.60 3.57 -0.04
C ALA A 275 15.94 3.62 -0.81
N ALA A 276 16.37 2.48 -1.33
CA ALA A 276 17.63 2.30 -2.04
C ALA A 276 17.64 3.03 -3.40
N SER A 277 18.81 3.46 -3.86
CA SER A 277 19.01 4.03 -5.19
C SER A 277 18.92 2.95 -6.28
N GLY A 278 19.36 1.74 -5.95
CA GLY A 278 19.35 0.58 -6.83
C GLY A 278 19.62 -0.72 -6.07
N THR A 279 19.70 -1.81 -6.82
CA THR A 279 20.05 -3.13 -6.26
C THR A 279 21.50 -3.18 -5.78
N ASN A 280 22.38 -2.33 -6.29
CA ASN A 280 23.78 -2.24 -5.86
C ASN A 280 23.90 -1.79 -4.41
N ASP A 281 23.13 -0.80 -3.97
CA ASP A 281 23.10 -0.37 -2.56
C ASP A 281 22.73 -1.52 -1.65
N MET A 282 21.78 -2.34 -2.07
CA MET A 282 21.34 -3.51 -1.30
C MET A 282 22.45 -4.55 -1.18
N LYS A 283 23.15 -4.87 -2.29
CA LYS A 283 24.26 -5.82 -2.31
C LYS A 283 25.42 -5.33 -1.45
N GLN A 284 25.70 -4.03 -1.50
CA GLN A 284 26.74 -3.41 -0.68
C GLN A 284 26.41 -3.52 0.82
N LEU A 285 25.19 -3.17 1.22
CA LEU A 285 24.77 -3.25 2.63
C LEU A 285 24.65 -4.68 3.15
N ILE A 286 24.29 -5.65 2.31
CA ILE A 286 24.26 -7.07 2.68
C ILE A 286 25.64 -7.58 3.06
N GLY A 287 26.72 -7.07 2.46
CA GLY A 287 28.10 -7.42 2.74
C GLY A 287 28.85 -6.46 3.67
N ASP A 288 28.18 -5.48 4.28
CA ASP A 288 28.81 -4.42 5.05
C ASP A 288 29.06 -4.84 6.51
N ASP A 289 30.28 -4.62 7.02
CA ASP A 289 30.71 -5.00 8.36
C ASP A 289 29.87 -4.31 9.46
N LEU A 290 29.49 -3.03 9.28
CA LEU A 290 28.68 -2.30 10.25
C LEU A 290 27.25 -2.86 10.35
N ILE A 291 26.73 -3.37 9.24
CA ILE A 291 25.44 -4.07 9.22
C ILE A 291 25.57 -5.43 9.93
N PHE A 292 26.69 -6.15 9.75
CA PHE A 292 26.96 -7.38 10.52
C PHE A 292 27.06 -7.10 12.03
N ASP A 293 27.72 -6.04 12.43
CA ASP A 293 27.81 -5.64 13.85
C ASP A 293 26.42 -5.30 14.42
N PHE A 294 25.56 -4.61 13.65
CA PHE A 294 24.17 -4.36 14.02
C PHE A 294 23.40 -5.67 14.22
N ILE A 295 23.54 -6.64 13.31
CA ILE A 295 22.90 -7.96 13.42
C ILE A 295 23.39 -8.70 14.66
N ASN A 296 24.70 -8.71 14.91
CA ASN A 296 25.34 -9.38 16.04
C ASN A 296 24.92 -8.77 17.39
N SER A 297 24.58 -7.47 17.41
CA SER A 297 24.04 -6.80 18.59
C SER A 297 22.54 -7.06 18.84
N GLY A 298 21.89 -7.90 18.01
CA GLY A 298 20.49 -8.29 18.13
C GLY A 298 19.53 -7.52 17.21
N GLY A 299 20.05 -6.64 16.36
CA GLY A 299 19.28 -5.95 15.32
C GLY A 299 18.80 -6.90 14.23
N LYS A 300 17.78 -6.50 13.49
CA LYS A 300 17.25 -7.22 12.33
C LYS A 300 17.44 -6.44 11.05
N PHE A 301 18.08 -7.07 10.07
CA PHE A 301 18.30 -6.49 8.75
C PHE A 301 17.56 -7.27 7.67
N TYR A 302 16.74 -6.57 6.91
CA TYR A 302 15.91 -7.09 5.85
C TYR A 302 16.25 -6.42 4.53
N ALA A 303 16.44 -7.19 3.45
CA ALA A 303 16.60 -6.65 2.11
C ALA A 303 15.64 -7.31 1.13
N VAL A 304 15.06 -6.50 0.22
CA VAL A 304 14.10 -6.96 -0.79
C VAL A 304 14.04 -6.05 -2.01
N ALA A 305 14.06 -6.65 -3.20
CA ALA A 305 13.89 -5.95 -4.46
C ALA A 305 12.78 -6.57 -5.32
N SER A 306 12.29 -5.78 -6.30
CA SER A 306 11.42 -6.29 -7.36
C SER A 306 12.19 -7.07 -8.42
N ASP A 307 13.50 -6.90 -8.47
CA ASP A 307 14.41 -7.56 -9.39
C ASP A 307 14.66 -9.01 -8.97
N LYS A 308 14.66 -9.94 -9.92
CA LYS A 308 14.95 -11.36 -9.70
C LYS A 308 16.41 -11.62 -9.34
N ASP A 309 17.29 -10.63 -9.59
CA ASP A 309 18.72 -10.72 -9.31
C ASP A 309 19.09 -10.44 -7.84
N VAL A 310 18.09 -10.07 -7.03
CA VAL A 310 18.28 -9.88 -5.58
C VAL A 310 17.29 -10.75 -4.83
N ASP A 311 17.82 -11.73 -4.13
CA ASP A 311 17.05 -12.60 -3.25
C ASP A 311 16.45 -11.82 -2.06
N ASN A 312 15.41 -12.39 -1.45
CA ASN A 312 14.89 -11.86 -0.19
C ASN A 312 15.88 -12.26 0.94
N TYR A 313 16.30 -11.27 1.72
CA TYR A 313 17.39 -11.43 2.66
C TYR A 313 16.96 -11.10 4.09
N ILE A 314 17.33 -11.95 5.05
CA ILE A 314 17.14 -11.71 6.47
C ILE A 314 18.45 -12.05 7.20
N ASN A 315 19.09 -11.07 7.84
CA ASN A 315 20.25 -11.28 8.71
C ASN A 315 21.34 -12.17 8.09
N GLY A 316 21.78 -11.86 6.87
CA GLY A 316 22.84 -12.63 6.23
C GLY A 316 22.38 -13.92 5.52
N LYS A 317 21.06 -14.22 5.47
CA LYS A 317 20.54 -15.44 4.86
C LYS A 317 19.51 -15.13 3.80
N THR A 318 19.62 -15.80 2.66
CA THR A 318 18.59 -15.84 1.62
C THR A 318 17.41 -16.68 2.10
N VAL A 319 16.19 -16.17 1.94
CA VAL A 319 14.95 -16.82 2.36
C VAL A 319 13.89 -16.74 1.27
N SER A 320 12.87 -17.59 1.36
CA SER A 320 11.70 -17.48 0.50
C SER A 320 10.92 -16.18 0.77
N ARG A 321 10.19 -15.69 -0.23
CA ARG A 321 9.34 -14.49 -0.08
C ARG A 321 8.34 -14.62 1.06
N ALA A 322 7.75 -15.80 1.21
CA ALA A 322 6.78 -16.09 2.27
C ALA A 322 7.41 -16.04 3.66
N GLU A 323 8.61 -16.61 3.82
CA GLU A 323 9.37 -16.54 5.08
C GLU A 323 9.77 -15.10 5.41
N TRP A 324 10.23 -14.36 4.41
CA TRP A 324 10.58 -12.95 4.55
C TRP A 324 9.40 -12.13 5.08
N LEU A 325 8.22 -12.24 4.46
CA LEU A 325 7.01 -11.53 4.87
C LEU A 325 6.57 -11.94 6.28
N LYS A 326 6.58 -13.23 6.59
CA LYS A 326 6.20 -13.75 7.91
C LYS A 326 7.10 -13.19 9.00
N GLN A 327 8.42 -13.26 8.81
CA GLN A 327 9.38 -12.81 9.82
C GLN A 327 9.32 -11.29 9.98
N LEU A 328 9.14 -10.54 8.87
CA LEU A 328 8.96 -9.09 8.89
C LEU A 328 7.75 -8.66 9.75
N GLN A 329 6.62 -9.40 9.67
CA GLN A 329 5.44 -9.12 10.49
C GLN A 329 5.72 -9.39 11.98
N ILE A 330 6.43 -10.46 12.31
CA ILE A 330 6.79 -10.82 13.69
C ILE A 330 7.70 -9.75 14.28
N ASP A 331 8.82 -9.47 13.63
CA ASP A 331 9.84 -8.54 14.15
C ASP A 331 9.34 -7.08 14.11
N GLY A 332 8.59 -6.72 13.08
CA GLY A 332 7.95 -5.40 12.96
C GLY A 332 6.95 -5.13 14.09
N SER A 333 6.18 -6.14 14.49
CA SER A 333 5.20 -6.05 15.58
C SER A 333 5.83 -6.12 16.97
N ASN A 334 7.07 -6.61 17.11
CA ASN A 334 7.75 -6.68 18.41
C ASN A 334 8.24 -5.28 18.84
N PRO A 335 7.72 -4.70 19.93
CA PRO A 335 8.07 -3.34 20.36
C PRO A 335 9.54 -3.21 20.79
N ASN A 336 10.19 -4.31 21.16
CA ASN A 336 11.59 -4.34 21.64
C ASN A 336 12.61 -4.63 20.55
N GLN A 337 12.19 -4.87 19.30
CA GLN A 337 13.08 -5.18 18.19
C GLN A 337 13.53 -3.94 17.44
N GLU A 338 14.83 -3.75 17.30
CA GLU A 338 15.44 -2.80 16.36
C GLU A 338 15.50 -3.43 14.96
N MET A 339 15.16 -2.65 13.92
CA MET A 339 15.03 -3.19 12.58
C MET A 339 15.42 -2.18 11.50
N ILE A 340 16.17 -2.65 10.52
CA ILE A 340 16.46 -1.94 9.27
C ILE A 340 15.87 -2.76 8.11
N VAL A 341 15.09 -2.11 7.26
CA VAL A 341 14.49 -2.73 6.06
C VAL A 341 14.90 -1.93 4.85
N ILE A 342 15.76 -2.48 4.00
CA ILE A 342 16.11 -1.87 2.72
C ILE A 342 15.30 -2.45 1.58
N HIS A 343 14.80 -1.58 0.70
CA HIS A 343 14.04 -2.01 -0.47
C HIS A 343 14.37 -1.20 -1.72
N TYR A 344 14.19 -1.85 -2.87
CA TYR A 344 14.16 -1.20 -4.16
C TYR A 344 12.86 -1.54 -4.89
N ASP A 345 12.02 -0.52 -5.09
CA ASP A 345 10.72 -0.52 -5.80
C ASP A 345 9.61 -1.46 -5.28
N ILE A 346 9.89 -2.42 -4.44
CA ILE A 346 8.91 -3.45 -4.06
C ILE A 346 8.00 -3.03 -2.89
N LEU A 347 8.52 -2.29 -1.92
CA LEU A 347 7.72 -1.83 -0.78
C LEU A 347 6.88 -0.59 -1.10
N THR A 348 7.05 0.04 -2.25
CA THR A 348 6.12 1.08 -2.72
C THR A 348 4.73 0.50 -3.00
N GLU A 349 4.59 -0.82 -3.13
CA GLU A 349 3.42 -1.50 -3.64
C GLU A 349 2.86 -2.55 -2.66
N GLY A 350 2.11 -2.10 -1.66
CA GLY A 350 1.19 -2.96 -0.91
C GLY A 350 1.73 -3.75 0.29
N ILE A 351 3.05 -3.87 0.52
CA ILE A 351 3.57 -4.61 1.68
C ILE A 351 3.47 -3.75 2.94
N ASP A 352 2.77 -4.26 3.94
CA ASP A 352 2.72 -3.64 5.25
C ASP A 352 3.96 -4.02 6.08
N VAL A 353 4.66 -3.00 6.58
CA VAL A 353 5.78 -3.16 7.52
C VAL A 353 5.36 -2.56 8.85
N PRO A 354 4.98 -3.38 9.83
CA PRO A 354 4.51 -2.85 11.10
C PRO A 354 5.62 -2.16 11.89
N GLY A 355 5.24 -1.19 12.68
CA GLY A 355 6.11 -0.54 13.65
C GLY A 355 7.19 0.40 13.08
N LEU A 356 7.23 0.69 11.78
CA LEU A 356 8.19 1.63 11.21
C LEU A 356 8.14 2.98 11.91
N THR A 357 9.31 3.53 12.24
CA THR A 357 9.46 4.81 12.95
C THR A 357 10.11 5.90 12.12
N GLY A 358 10.86 5.53 11.08
CA GLY A 358 11.52 6.46 10.17
C GLY A 358 11.79 5.87 8.79
N VAL A 359 12.05 6.73 7.81
CA VAL A 359 12.50 6.38 6.47
C VAL A 359 13.75 7.17 6.10
N LEU A 360 14.77 6.47 5.60
CA LEU A 360 15.97 7.04 5.00
C LEU A 360 15.83 6.98 3.48
N PHE A 361 15.89 8.14 2.82
CA PHE A 361 15.89 8.24 1.37
C PHE A 361 17.33 8.40 0.86
N LEU A 362 17.86 7.34 0.25
CA LEU A 362 19.19 7.37 -0.39
C LEU A 362 19.14 7.96 -1.80
N ARG A 363 17.96 8.02 -2.40
CA ARG A 363 17.74 8.55 -3.76
C ARG A 363 16.61 9.57 -3.83
N ASN A 364 16.60 10.35 -4.89
CA ASN A 364 15.45 11.15 -5.25
C ASN A 364 14.33 10.25 -5.77
N LEU A 365 13.16 10.34 -5.17
CA LEU A 365 11.96 9.63 -5.62
C LEU A 365 11.01 10.59 -6.32
N LYS A 366 10.34 10.11 -7.36
CA LYS A 366 9.17 10.81 -7.90
C LYS A 366 8.12 10.99 -6.80
N LYS A 367 7.40 12.12 -6.81
CA LYS A 367 6.40 12.52 -5.80
C LYS A 367 5.50 11.34 -5.34
N SER A 368 4.91 10.59 -6.26
CA SER A 368 4.04 9.46 -5.92
C SER A 368 4.75 8.37 -5.12
N LYS A 369 5.96 7.97 -5.53
CA LYS A 369 6.75 6.95 -4.80
C LYS A 369 7.22 7.45 -3.44
N PHE A 370 7.59 8.74 -3.34
CA PHE A 370 7.96 9.37 -2.07
C PHE A 370 6.79 9.31 -1.08
N ILE A 371 5.60 9.76 -1.49
CA ILE A 371 4.39 9.77 -0.66
C ILE A 371 3.99 8.35 -0.24
N GLN A 372 4.04 7.38 -1.16
CA GLN A 372 3.74 5.98 -0.85
C GLN A 372 4.73 5.38 0.15
N THR A 373 6.03 5.64 -0.02
CA THR A 373 7.08 5.15 0.89
C THR A 373 6.93 5.80 2.26
N PHE A 374 6.77 7.12 2.32
CA PHE A 374 6.54 7.85 3.56
C PHE A 374 5.24 7.41 4.24
N GLY A 375 4.16 7.23 3.49
CA GLY A 375 2.86 6.79 4.01
C GLY A 375 2.90 5.49 4.80
N ARG A 376 3.89 4.63 4.57
CA ARG A 376 4.11 3.42 5.37
C ARG A 376 4.67 3.73 6.76
N VAL A 377 5.53 4.74 6.82
CA VAL A 377 6.11 5.20 8.08
C VAL A 377 5.14 6.11 8.84
N ALA A 378 4.29 6.83 8.14
CA ALA A 378 3.31 7.74 8.74
C ALA A 378 2.13 7.04 9.42
N ARG A 379 2.07 5.72 9.45
CA ARG A 379 1.04 4.96 10.17
C ARG A 379 1.19 5.14 11.68
N LEU A 380 0.04 5.28 12.35
CA LEU A 380 0.00 5.31 13.81
C LEU A 380 0.52 4.00 14.41
N ASN A 381 1.17 4.13 15.55
CA ASN A 381 1.40 2.99 16.43
C ASN A 381 0.05 2.42 16.91
N THR A 382 -0.02 1.11 17.10
CA THR A 382 -1.27 0.43 17.48
C THR A 382 -1.83 0.92 18.83
N LEU A 383 -0.94 1.21 19.79
CA LEU A 383 -1.34 1.74 21.10
C LEU A 383 -1.85 3.18 20.96
N ASP A 384 -1.15 4.04 20.22
CA ASP A 384 -1.56 5.43 20.00
C ASP A 384 -2.91 5.48 19.29
N ARG A 385 -3.12 4.62 18.29
CA ARG A 385 -4.42 4.51 17.59
C ARG A 385 -5.54 4.19 18.59
N LYS A 386 -5.32 3.19 19.45
CA LYS A 386 -6.31 2.81 20.45
C LYS A 386 -6.62 3.97 21.41
N LEU A 387 -5.60 4.66 21.92
CA LEU A 387 -5.77 5.79 22.83
C LEU A 387 -6.55 6.94 22.17
N ILE A 388 -6.32 7.20 20.88
CA ILE A 388 -7.05 8.23 20.11
C ILE A 388 -8.50 7.78 19.86
N ASP A 389 -8.71 6.55 19.42
CA ASP A 389 -10.05 6.01 19.14
C ASP A 389 -10.90 5.94 20.42
N ASP A 390 -10.29 5.60 21.57
CA ASP A 390 -10.90 5.62 22.91
C ASP A 390 -11.05 7.03 23.51
N LYS A 391 -10.60 8.09 22.79
CA LYS A 391 -10.60 9.49 23.21
C LYS A 391 -9.83 9.78 24.51
N VAL A 392 -8.82 8.97 24.83
CA VAL A 392 -7.93 9.15 25.98
C VAL A 392 -6.90 10.24 25.70
N ILE A 393 -6.45 10.33 24.45
CA ILE A 393 -5.57 11.37 23.92
C ILE A 393 -6.13 11.94 22.62
N THR A 394 -5.68 13.13 22.26
CA THR A 394 -5.92 13.75 20.95
C THR A 394 -4.69 13.61 20.04
N PRO A 395 -4.82 13.79 18.73
CA PRO A 395 -3.66 13.81 17.82
C PRO A 395 -2.63 14.92 18.12
N ASP A 396 -3.00 15.92 18.92
CA ASP A 396 -2.13 17.03 19.33
C ASP A 396 -1.38 16.75 20.64
N ASP A 397 -1.75 15.73 21.39
CA ASP A 397 -1.09 15.31 22.64
C ASP A 397 0.24 14.58 22.36
N LEU A 398 1.16 15.21 21.61
CA LEU A 398 2.41 14.61 21.13
C LEU A 398 3.29 14.03 22.25
N ASP A 399 3.25 14.63 23.42
CA ASP A 399 4.03 14.17 24.58
C ASP A 399 3.50 12.87 25.18
N LYS A 400 2.22 12.57 24.99
CA LYS A 400 1.57 11.35 25.45
C LYS A 400 1.63 10.21 24.43
N MET A 401 1.94 10.51 23.17
CA MET A 401 2.05 9.49 22.11
C MET A 401 3.36 8.72 22.22
N ASN A 402 3.29 7.41 21.91
CA ASN A 402 4.51 6.60 21.75
C ASN A 402 5.25 6.98 20.47
N LYS A 403 4.52 7.28 19.40
CA LYS A 403 5.05 7.68 18.09
C LYS A 403 4.47 9.04 17.67
N PRO A 404 4.96 10.16 18.21
CA PRO A 404 4.45 11.49 17.86
C PRO A 404 4.81 11.93 16.43
N TYR A 405 5.90 11.39 15.88
CA TYR A 405 6.42 11.75 14.55
C TYR A 405 6.76 10.54 13.70
N ALA A 406 6.59 10.69 12.39
CA ALA A 406 7.17 9.84 11.36
C ALA A 406 8.42 10.55 10.80
N TRP A 407 9.59 9.99 11.06
CA TRP A 407 10.85 10.64 10.71
C TRP A 407 11.21 10.43 9.24
N ILE A 408 11.51 11.50 8.55
CA ILE A 408 12.11 11.52 7.21
C ILE A 408 13.58 11.86 7.40
N ILE A 409 14.45 10.92 7.08
CA ILE A 409 15.88 11.04 7.27
C ILE A 409 16.51 11.23 5.89
N LEU A 410 17.30 12.28 5.75
CA LEU A 410 17.97 12.65 4.50
C LEU A 410 19.46 12.77 4.75
N PRO A 411 20.31 12.14 3.90
CA PRO A 411 21.72 12.48 3.86
C PRO A 411 21.91 13.96 3.49
N ALA A 412 22.76 14.65 4.21
CA ALA A 412 23.10 16.04 3.90
C ALA A 412 24.05 16.08 2.70
N LEU A 413 23.49 16.28 1.51
CA LEU A 413 24.21 16.36 0.23
C LEU A 413 24.50 17.80 -0.19
N LYS A 414 25.50 17.99 -1.06
CA LYS A 414 25.76 19.27 -1.72
C LYS A 414 24.55 19.67 -2.59
N ARG A 415 24.29 20.99 -2.69
CA ARG A 415 23.08 21.55 -3.31
C ARG A 415 22.84 21.12 -4.77
N GLU A 416 23.87 20.77 -5.52
CA GLU A 416 23.77 20.34 -6.92
C GLU A 416 23.12 18.94 -7.07
N ASP A 417 23.03 18.20 -5.96
CA ASP A 417 22.51 16.82 -5.91
C ASP A 417 21.12 16.71 -5.23
N ASP A 418 20.47 17.81 -4.85
CA ASP A 418 19.33 17.76 -3.90
C ASP A 418 17.99 18.26 -4.47
N ASP A 419 17.31 17.39 -5.23
CA ASP A 419 15.87 17.57 -5.59
C ASP A 419 14.91 17.07 -4.50
N LYS A 420 15.42 16.63 -3.34
CA LYS A 420 14.61 16.02 -2.28
C LYS A 420 13.73 17.03 -1.56
N VAL A 421 14.15 18.29 -1.55
CA VAL A 421 13.46 19.41 -0.86
C VAL A 421 12.08 19.67 -1.49
N ALA A 422 11.96 19.64 -2.80
CA ALA A 422 10.69 19.86 -3.51
C ALA A 422 9.60 18.83 -3.14
N ASN A 423 9.99 17.59 -2.83
CA ASN A 423 9.04 16.57 -2.37
C ASN A 423 8.62 16.75 -0.91
N LEU A 424 9.40 17.45 -0.11
CA LEU A 424 9.09 17.77 1.29
C LEU A 424 8.12 18.95 1.39
N GLU A 425 8.28 19.96 0.54
CA GLU A 425 7.39 21.11 0.46
C GLU A 425 5.95 20.67 0.24
N TYR A 426 5.74 19.68 -0.61
CA TYR A 426 4.41 19.09 -0.82
C TYR A 426 3.75 18.49 0.44
N LEU A 427 4.52 17.89 1.36
CA LEU A 427 3.98 17.34 2.61
C LEU A 427 3.66 18.41 3.66
N ILE A 428 4.18 19.62 3.46
CA ILE A 428 4.06 20.74 4.39
C ILE A 428 3.00 21.74 3.91
N GLU A 429 2.85 21.92 2.59
CA GLU A 429 1.98 22.94 1.98
C GLU A 429 0.56 22.45 1.65
N GLU A 430 0.30 21.15 1.59
CA GLU A 430 -1.03 20.54 1.46
C GLU A 430 -1.51 19.91 2.78
#